data_df70798aeb8350d6d452041f08c75763
#
_entry.id   df70798aeb8350d6d452041f08c75763
#
_cell.length_a   1.000
_cell.length_b   1.000
_cell.length_c   1.000
_cell.angle_alpha   90.00
_cell.angle_beta   90.00
_cell.angle_gamma   90.00
#
_symmetry.space_group_name_H-M   'P 1'
#
loop_
_entity.id
_entity.type
_entity.pdbx_description
1 polymer ?
#
loop_
_entity_poly.entity_id
_entity_poly.type
_entity_poly.pdbx_seq_one_letter_code
_entity_poly.pdbx_strand_id
1 'polypeptide(L)'
;MKRRDLLGSGIALGAISAFGSSAGAAETDGKFAFTSPPVVQTPLPDSISISWTTGALANCWVEWGYDRKLAFRAKAAHHGLIEFSERFHSIRIRGIKKKRIFYRIAAQELKYGGAYRIRTGETIYSDVFSTGLADPDAEKISLTITNDTHAKNALLDPLIARINALAPDFHVCNGDICDSFNSEEQLARICLTPGSKPLSGWASDRPLLYVPGNHDVRGRHAGAVVKAMSPWPLDPSDPPALNRSAHIAGRYCFALRHGPLALIGLDTGEDKPDRHPAFAGLADYEDYRRAQTQWLKTALKRPEIKSAPFLIAACHIPLRGLKGQNDGQTLKGYASYSGHGQTEWLKPLADAKCRMIISGHTHRPRIQKPDDDCPIYQVIGGGSRASSATLVRLQADNAKLQLTIEDLQAKQIHQLVLKR
;
A
#
# COMPACT_ATOMS: atom_id res chain seq x y z
N MET A 1 57.71 -25.27 -43.84
CA MET A 1 58.91 -26.02 -43.40
C MET A 1 58.77 -26.35 -41.92
N LYS A 2 58.77 -27.69 -41.66
CA LYS A 2 59.16 -28.41 -40.42
C LYS A 2 58.62 -27.89 -39.07
N ARG A 3 57.63 -28.55 -38.42
CA ARG A 3 57.66 -29.79 -37.59
C ARG A 3 58.73 -29.82 -36.49
N ARG A 4 58.36 -29.93 -35.23
CA ARG A 4 58.58 -31.03 -34.24
C ARG A 4 58.38 -30.50 -32.83
N ASP A 5 57.43 -31.02 -32.08
CA ASP A 5 57.41 -32.17 -31.15
C ASP A 5 58.25 -31.97 -29.89
N LEU A 6 57.57 -32.07 -28.70
CA LEU A 6 57.82 -33.07 -27.71
C LEU A 6 56.99 -32.80 -26.42
N LEU A 7 56.01 -33.60 -26.19
CA LEU A 7 55.72 -34.45 -24.99
C LEU A 7 56.32 -34.05 -23.64
N GLY A 8 55.45 -33.91 -22.69
CA GLY A 8 55.70 -33.89 -21.24
C GLY A 8 54.44 -34.18 -20.46
N SER A 9 54.29 -35.47 -20.10
CA SER A 9 53.16 -36.01 -19.31
C SER A 9 53.18 -35.48 -17.88
N GLY A 10 52.02 -35.10 -17.38
CA GLY A 10 51.78 -34.83 -15.96
C GLY A 10 50.31 -35.05 -15.66
N ILE A 11 49.93 -36.29 -15.33
CA ILE A 11 48.64 -36.63 -14.80
C ILE A 11 48.58 -36.15 -13.34
N ALA A 12 47.92 -35.05 -13.11
CA ALA A 12 47.51 -34.68 -11.77
C ALA A 12 46.03 -35.11 -11.58
N LEU A 13 45.82 -36.19 -10.85
CA LEU A 13 44.49 -36.50 -10.30
C LEU A 13 44.09 -35.36 -9.35
N GLY A 14 43.28 -34.43 -9.84
CA GLY A 14 42.61 -33.46 -9.04
C GLY A 14 41.39 -34.12 -8.42
N ALA A 15 41.35 -34.14 -7.11
CA ALA A 15 40.25 -34.60 -6.30
C ALA A 15 38.94 -33.90 -6.71
N ILE A 16 37.95 -34.67 -7.09
CA ILE A 16 36.54 -34.23 -7.16
C ILE A 16 36.12 -33.94 -5.72
N SER A 17 36.26 -32.69 -5.31
CA SER A 17 35.58 -32.22 -4.12
C SER A 17 34.08 -32.37 -4.39
N ALA A 18 33.47 -33.34 -3.74
CA ALA A 18 32.02 -33.44 -3.60
C ALA A 18 31.51 -32.07 -3.17
N PHE A 19 30.78 -31.39 -4.03
CA PHE A 19 29.92 -30.32 -3.61
C PHE A 19 28.96 -30.92 -2.58
N GLY A 20 29.29 -30.69 -1.33
CA GLY A 20 28.36 -30.94 -0.24
C GLY A 20 27.10 -30.18 -0.58
N SER A 21 26.02 -30.89 -0.78
CA SER A 21 24.68 -30.34 -0.73
C SER A 21 24.63 -29.53 0.54
N SER A 22 24.62 -28.21 0.43
CA SER A 22 24.19 -27.35 1.51
C SER A 22 22.78 -27.85 1.85
N ALA A 23 22.67 -28.56 2.95
CA ALA A 23 21.40 -28.80 3.58
C ALA A 23 20.78 -27.41 3.75
N GLY A 24 19.78 -27.10 2.96
CA GLY A 24 18.97 -25.91 3.15
C GLY A 24 18.58 -25.93 4.62
N ALA A 25 18.81 -24.81 5.30
CA ALA A 25 18.37 -24.63 6.66
C ALA A 25 16.93 -25.15 6.72
N ALA A 26 16.65 -26.12 7.58
CA ALA A 26 15.31 -26.61 7.80
C ALA A 26 14.50 -25.38 8.22
N GLU A 27 13.62 -24.91 7.35
CA GLU A 27 12.65 -23.89 7.73
C GLU A 27 11.93 -24.45 8.94
N THR A 28 12.05 -23.72 10.07
CA THR A 28 11.27 -24.07 11.27
C THR A 28 9.82 -23.81 10.90
N ASP A 29 9.11 -24.85 10.49
CA ASP A 29 7.68 -24.78 10.23
C ASP A 29 6.99 -24.33 11.51
N GLY A 30 6.47 -23.08 11.48
CA GLY A 30 5.62 -22.58 12.53
C GLY A 30 4.33 -23.42 12.61
N LYS A 31 3.52 -23.18 13.64
CA LYS A 31 2.19 -23.81 13.73
C LYS A 31 1.37 -23.43 12.50
N PHE A 32 0.77 -24.43 11.84
CA PHE A 32 -0.13 -24.17 10.71
C PHE A 32 -1.40 -23.44 11.20
N ALA A 33 -1.52 -22.19 10.87
CA ALA A 33 -2.64 -21.30 11.21
C ALA A 33 -2.57 -20.03 10.34
N PHE A 34 -3.65 -19.29 10.25
CA PHE A 34 -3.57 -17.88 9.81
C PHE A 34 -2.85 -17.06 10.88
N THR A 35 -1.83 -16.31 10.48
CA THR A 35 -1.04 -15.43 11.36
C THR A 35 -1.42 -13.96 11.18
N SER A 36 -2.30 -13.65 10.21
CA SER A 36 -2.99 -12.37 10.07
C SER A 36 -4.45 -12.57 9.69
N PRO A 37 -5.34 -11.60 9.97
CA PRO A 37 -6.64 -11.53 9.34
C PRO A 37 -6.46 -11.23 7.84
N PRO A 38 -7.49 -11.46 6.99
CA PRO A 38 -7.46 -10.96 5.63
C PRO A 38 -7.54 -9.43 5.61
N VAL A 39 -6.72 -8.81 4.77
CA VAL A 39 -6.73 -7.37 4.51
C VAL A 39 -7.17 -7.14 3.05
N VAL A 40 -8.30 -6.49 2.89
CA VAL A 40 -8.88 -6.16 1.59
C VAL A 40 -8.22 -4.89 1.06
N GLN A 41 -7.80 -4.89 -0.21
CA GLN A 41 -7.00 -3.80 -0.78
C GLN A 41 -7.34 -3.54 -2.25
N THR A 42 -6.92 -2.39 -2.73
CA THR A 42 -6.98 -1.99 -4.16
C THR A 42 -8.33 -2.29 -4.82
N PRO A 43 -9.43 -1.72 -4.29
CA PRO A 43 -10.77 -1.93 -4.82
C PRO A 43 -10.91 -1.22 -6.17
N LEU A 44 -11.26 -1.97 -7.20
CA LEU A 44 -11.72 -1.47 -8.50
C LEU A 44 -13.21 -1.82 -8.65
N PRO A 45 -13.91 -1.28 -9.64
CA PRO A 45 -15.33 -1.59 -9.83
C PRO A 45 -15.64 -3.08 -10.04
N ASP A 46 -14.66 -3.85 -10.55
CA ASP A 46 -14.79 -5.25 -10.93
C ASP A 46 -13.76 -6.20 -10.31
N SER A 47 -12.90 -5.68 -9.46
CA SER A 47 -11.82 -6.49 -8.85
C SER A 47 -11.33 -5.95 -7.51
N ILE A 48 -10.75 -6.84 -6.69
CA ILE A 48 -10.24 -6.50 -5.37
C ILE A 48 -9.12 -7.47 -4.96
N SER A 49 -8.13 -7.01 -4.24
CA SER A 49 -7.06 -7.86 -3.67
C SER A 49 -7.33 -8.17 -2.21
N ILE A 50 -6.93 -9.37 -1.78
CA ILE A 50 -7.01 -9.81 -0.40
C ILE A 50 -5.64 -10.38 -0.03
N SER A 51 -5.00 -9.85 1.02
CA SER A 51 -3.69 -10.27 1.50
C SER A 51 -3.77 -10.80 2.92
N TRP A 52 -2.98 -11.82 3.24
CA TRP A 52 -2.87 -12.42 4.58
C TRP A 52 -1.58 -13.21 4.73
N THR A 53 -1.32 -13.74 5.92
CA THR A 53 -0.18 -14.62 6.19
C THR A 53 -0.59 -15.93 6.84
N THR A 54 0.27 -16.96 6.62
CA THR A 54 0.18 -18.27 7.30
C THR A 54 1.44 -18.54 8.11
N GLY A 55 1.34 -19.36 9.15
CA GLY A 55 2.47 -19.76 10.00
C GLY A 55 3.34 -20.87 9.39
N ALA A 56 2.82 -21.59 8.39
CA ALA A 56 3.52 -22.66 7.67
C ALA A 56 3.21 -22.59 6.18
N LEU A 57 3.94 -23.36 5.37
CA LEU A 57 3.73 -23.44 3.93
C LEU A 57 2.31 -23.93 3.61
N ALA A 58 1.66 -23.28 2.67
CA ALA A 58 0.27 -23.57 2.35
C ALA A 58 -0.08 -23.33 0.88
N ASN A 59 -1.01 -24.13 0.37
CA ASN A 59 -1.76 -23.83 -0.84
C ASN A 59 -2.99 -23.00 -0.46
N CYS A 60 -3.05 -21.77 -0.91
CA CYS A 60 -4.06 -20.82 -0.50
C CYS A 60 -5.04 -20.43 -1.62
N TRP A 61 -6.27 -20.10 -1.22
CA TRP A 61 -7.29 -19.57 -2.12
C TRP A 61 -8.28 -18.69 -1.37
N VAL A 62 -9.08 -17.94 -2.14
CA VAL A 62 -10.23 -17.20 -1.62
C VAL A 62 -11.51 -17.83 -2.17
N GLU A 63 -12.42 -18.19 -1.29
CA GLU A 63 -13.80 -18.53 -1.66
C GLU A 63 -14.64 -17.27 -1.56
N TRP A 64 -15.43 -16.98 -2.60
CA TRP A 64 -16.18 -15.74 -2.67
C TRP A 64 -17.52 -15.93 -3.40
N GLY A 65 -18.39 -14.96 -3.24
CA GLY A 65 -19.70 -14.97 -3.90
C GLY A 65 -20.49 -13.72 -3.64
N TYR A 66 -21.70 -13.69 -4.14
CA TYR A 66 -22.66 -12.60 -3.96
C TYR A 66 -23.60 -12.82 -2.76
N ASP A 67 -23.44 -13.95 -2.12
CA ASP A 67 -24.09 -14.35 -0.87
C ASP A 67 -23.12 -15.23 -0.05
N ARG A 68 -23.57 -15.68 1.13
CA ARG A 68 -22.75 -16.50 2.05
C ARG A 68 -22.48 -17.93 1.56
N LYS A 69 -23.02 -18.37 0.40
CA LYS A 69 -22.72 -19.68 -0.20
C LYS A 69 -21.36 -19.73 -0.87
N LEU A 70 -20.75 -18.58 -1.17
CA LEU A 70 -19.38 -18.46 -1.69
C LEU A 70 -19.13 -19.35 -2.92
N ALA A 71 -19.97 -19.19 -3.94
CA ALA A 71 -20.04 -20.09 -5.11
C ALA A 71 -18.77 -20.10 -5.99
N PHE A 72 -17.83 -19.17 -5.79
CA PHE A 72 -16.65 -19.01 -6.63
C PHE A 72 -15.38 -19.20 -5.83
N ARG A 73 -14.28 -19.55 -6.53
CA ARG A 73 -12.94 -19.66 -5.95
C ARG A 73 -11.93 -18.88 -6.80
N ALA A 74 -11.07 -18.10 -6.14
CA ALA A 74 -9.94 -17.42 -6.75
C ALA A 74 -8.62 -17.96 -6.21
N LYS A 75 -7.60 -18.07 -7.05
CA LYS A 75 -6.23 -18.48 -6.73
C LYS A 75 -5.26 -17.51 -7.39
N ALA A 76 -4.07 -17.35 -6.80
CA ALA A 76 -2.94 -16.73 -7.47
C ALA A 76 -2.13 -17.81 -8.21
N ALA A 77 -1.96 -17.65 -9.51
CA ALA A 77 -1.15 -18.55 -10.31
C ALA A 77 -0.33 -17.74 -11.32
N HIS A 78 0.94 -18.07 -11.46
CA HIS A 78 1.85 -17.51 -12.45
C HIS A 78 2.25 -18.60 -13.44
N HIS A 79 1.88 -18.45 -14.71
CA HIS A 79 2.13 -19.46 -15.75
C HIS A 79 1.62 -20.87 -15.37
N GLY A 80 0.51 -20.94 -14.64
CA GLY A 80 -0.07 -22.21 -14.18
C GLY A 80 0.51 -22.73 -12.85
N LEU A 81 1.59 -22.13 -12.34
CA LEU A 81 2.17 -22.47 -11.04
C LEU A 81 1.51 -21.65 -9.93
N ILE A 82 1.11 -22.33 -8.84
CA ILE A 82 0.72 -21.71 -7.58
C ILE A 82 1.93 -21.78 -6.65
N GLU A 83 2.46 -20.61 -6.28
CA GLU A 83 3.55 -20.52 -5.33
C GLU A 83 3.12 -20.97 -3.94
N PHE A 84 4.00 -21.70 -3.24
CA PHE A 84 3.79 -22.15 -1.88
C PHE A 84 4.97 -21.92 -0.93
N SER A 85 6.10 -21.41 -1.46
CA SER A 85 7.31 -21.09 -0.70
C SER A 85 7.20 -19.86 0.17
N GLU A 86 6.22 -19.01 -0.08
CA GLU A 86 5.98 -17.77 0.65
C GLU A 86 4.90 -17.98 1.71
N ARG A 87 5.05 -17.26 2.84
CA ARG A 87 4.04 -17.20 3.89
C ARG A 87 3.07 -16.03 3.73
N PHE A 88 3.41 -15.08 2.86
CA PHE A 88 2.55 -14.01 2.43
C PHE A 88 1.71 -14.45 1.24
N HIS A 89 0.42 -14.23 1.33
CA HIS A 89 -0.51 -14.56 0.27
C HIS A 89 -1.26 -13.31 -0.15
N SER A 90 -1.36 -13.08 -1.45
CA SER A 90 -2.15 -12.00 -2.03
C SER A 90 -2.88 -12.53 -3.26
N ILE A 91 -4.20 -12.47 -3.22
CA ILE A 91 -5.06 -12.97 -4.29
C ILE A 91 -5.97 -11.85 -4.76
N ARG A 92 -5.91 -11.56 -6.06
CA ARG A 92 -6.84 -10.64 -6.70
C ARG A 92 -8.04 -11.40 -7.28
N ILE A 93 -9.21 -11.09 -6.78
CA ILE A 93 -10.49 -11.51 -7.39
C ILE A 93 -10.79 -10.56 -8.53
N ARG A 94 -11.16 -11.10 -9.69
CA ARG A 94 -11.47 -10.35 -10.93
C ARG A 94 -12.86 -10.75 -11.47
N GLY A 95 -13.43 -9.90 -12.31
CA GLY A 95 -14.71 -10.16 -12.99
C GLY A 95 -15.91 -10.11 -12.05
N ILE A 96 -15.80 -9.35 -10.96
CA ILE A 96 -16.90 -9.11 -10.02
C ILE A 96 -17.97 -8.26 -10.72
N LYS A 97 -19.24 -8.67 -10.62
CA LYS A 97 -20.37 -8.00 -11.30
C LYS A 97 -21.27 -7.20 -10.35
N LYS A 98 -21.07 -7.31 -9.03
CA LYS A 98 -21.85 -6.59 -8.02
C LYS A 98 -20.94 -5.71 -7.17
N LYS A 99 -21.50 -4.69 -6.54
CA LYS A 99 -20.79 -3.69 -5.74
C LYS A 99 -20.33 -4.20 -4.37
N ARG A 100 -20.77 -5.39 -3.94
CA ARG A 100 -20.40 -6.05 -2.69
C ARG A 100 -20.28 -7.54 -2.89
N ILE A 101 -19.29 -8.14 -2.22
CA ILE A 101 -19.06 -9.58 -2.17
C ILE A 101 -19.01 -10.08 -0.74
N PHE A 102 -19.27 -11.38 -0.57
CA PHE A 102 -18.91 -12.17 0.61
C PHE A 102 -17.69 -12.99 0.26
N TYR A 103 -16.80 -13.21 1.22
CA TYR A 103 -15.59 -14.00 0.99
C TYR A 103 -15.05 -14.60 2.29
N ARG A 104 -14.27 -15.65 2.17
CA ARG A 104 -13.37 -16.16 3.20
C ARG A 104 -12.04 -16.57 2.59
N ILE A 105 -10.97 -16.53 3.37
CA ILE A 105 -9.69 -17.10 2.99
C ILE A 105 -9.64 -18.55 3.43
N ALA A 106 -8.91 -19.36 2.66
CA ALA A 106 -8.68 -20.77 2.92
C ALA A 106 -7.20 -21.10 2.71
N ALA A 107 -6.67 -22.01 3.50
CA ALA A 107 -5.31 -22.51 3.38
C ALA A 107 -5.29 -24.02 3.62
N GLN A 108 -4.55 -24.77 2.79
CA GLN A 108 -4.27 -26.18 2.96
C GLN A 108 -2.78 -26.33 3.26
N GLU A 109 -2.46 -26.93 4.41
CA GLU A 109 -1.07 -27.21 4.81
C GLU A 109 -0.34 -27.99 3.74
N LEU A 110 0.92 -27.64 3.48
CA LEU A 110 1.82 -28.36 2.61
C LEU A 110 3.06 -28.82 3.39
N LYS A 111 3.35 -30.12 3.30
CA LYS A 111 4.55 -30.73 3.85
C LYS A 111 5.50 -31.04 2.70
N TYR A 112 6.57 -30.24 2.60
CA TYR A 112 7.53 -30.35 1.50
C TYR A 112 8.66 -31.32 1.87
N GLY A 113 8.72 -32.44 1.18
CA GLY A 113 9.77 -33.44 1.32
C GLY A 113 10.70 -33.55 0.10
N GLY A 114 10.66 -32.54 -0.78
CA GLY A 114 11.42 -32.47 -2.03
C GLY A 114 10.52 -32.54 -3.27
N ALA A 115 11.11 -32.37 -4.45
CA ALA A 115 10.39 -32.46 -5.72
C ALA A 115 9.59 -33.77 -5.81
N TYR A 116 8.33 -33.70 -6.24
CA TYR A 116 7.37 -34.82 -6.28
C TYR A 116 7.06 -35.51 -4.93
N ARG A 117 7.49 -34.93 -3.81
CA ARG A 117 7.18 -35.40 -2.46
C ARG A 117 6.52 -34.34 -1.60
N ILE A 118 5.51 -33.70 -2.15
CA ILE A 118 4.67 -32.74 -1.45
C ILE A 118 3.43 -33.46 -0.97
N ARG A 119 3.13 -33.36 0.32
CA ARG A 119 1.91 -33.93 0.93
C ARG A 119 1.03 -32.79 1.43
N THR A 120 -0.27 -32.97 1.31
CA THR A 120 -1.25 -32.08 1.89
C THR A 120 -1.56 -32.49 3.32
N GLY A 121 -1.67 -31.48 4.20
CA GLY A 121 -2.19 -31.64 5.56
C GLY A 121 -3.65 -31.19 5.67
N GLU A 122 -3.99 -30.61 6.82
CA GLU A 122 -5.33 -30.07 7.08
C GLU A 122 -5.66 -28.85 6.23
N THR A 123 -6.94 -28.53 6.15
CA THR A 123 -7.43 -27.30 5.52
C THR A 123 -8.14 -26.46 6.56
N ILE A 124 -7.77 -25.20 6.65
CA ILE A 124 -8.37 -24.21 7.54
C ILE A 124 -9.10 -23.12 6.75
N TYR A 125 -10.11 -22.53 7.35
CA TYR A 125 -10.93 -21.46 6.79
C TYR A 125 -11.06 -20.32 7.80
N SER A 126 -11.09 -19.09 7.29
CA SER A 126 -11.50 -17.94 8.12
C SER A 126 -13.00 -17.87 8.27
N ASP A 127 -13.46 -16.93 9.11
CA ASP A 127 -14.84 -16.45 9.07
C ASP A 127 -15.21 -15.90 7.69
N VAL A 128 -16.52 -15.77 7.45
CA VAL A 128 -17.06 -15.15 6.24
C VAL A 128 -17.20 -13.65 6.45
N PHE A 129 -16.44 -12.87 5.70
CA PHE A 129 -16.48 -11.41 5.65
C PHE A 129 -17.34 -10.90 4.51
N SER A 130 -17.66 -9.61 4.52
CA SER A 130 -18.33 -8.92 3.40
C SER A 130 -17.67 -7.58 3.17
N THR A 131 -17.35 -7.27 1.92
CA THR A 131 -16.68 -6.01 1.56
C THR A 131 -17.31 -5.36 0.32
N GLY A 132 -17.26 -4.01 0.28
CA GLY A 132 -17.63 -3.22 -0.89
C GLY A 132 -16.48 -3.07 -1.89
N LEU A 133 -16.82 -2.71 -3.12
CA LEU A 133 -15.89 -2.31 -4.17
C LEU A 133 -16.05 -0.81 -4.45
N ALA A 134 -15.17 -0.26 -5.28
CA ALA A 134 -15.39 1.07 -5.83
C ALA A 134 -16.70 1.08 -6.67
N ASP A 135 -17.53 2.06 -6.40
CA ASP A 135 -18.82 2.23 -7.07
C ASP A 135 -18.99 3.68 -7.50
N PRO A 136 -18.78 4.01 -8.80
CA PRO A 136 -18.96 5.36 -9.31
C PRO A 136 -20.38 5.92 -9.15
N ASP A 137 -21.38 5.04 -9.03
CA ASP A 137 -22.79 5.39 -8.96
C ASP A 137 -23.32 5.51 -7.52
N ALA A 138 -22.47 5.32 -6.50
CA ALA A 138 -22.87 5.49 -5.12
C ALA A 138 -23.31 6.93 -4.83
N GLU A 139 -24.33 7.11 -4.01
CA GLU A 139 -24.86 8.45 -3.68
C GLU A 139 -23.97 9.25 -2.71
N LYS A 140 -23.19 8.53 -1.90
CA LYS A 140 -22.34 9.08 -0.84
C LYS A 140 -21.10 8.24 -0.63
N ILE A 141 -20.12 8.81 0.05
CA ILE A 141 -18.92 8.11 0.48
C ILE A 141 -18.52 8.57 1.89
N SER A 142 -17.95 7.63 2.63
CA SER A 142 -17.24 7.87 3.89
C SER A 142 -15.83 7.29 3.83
N LEU A 143 -14.83 8.09 4.18
CA LEU A 143 -13.46 7.60 4.34
C LEU A 143 -12.92 7.97 5.72
N THR A 144 -11.95 7.17 6.18
CA THR A 144 -11.04 7.53 7.27
C THR A 144 -9.60 7.49 6.75
N ILE A 145 -8.75 8.38 7.25
CA ILE A 145 -7.36 8.48 6.83
C ILE A 145 -6.47 8.58 8.06
N THR A 146 -5.45 7.75 8.14
CA THR A 146 -4.37 7.81 9.14
C THR A 146 -3.04 8.13 8.47
N ASN A 147 -2.18 8.83 9.18
CA ASN A 147 -0.82 9.17 8.77
C ASN A 147 0.12 9.02 9.96
N ASP A 148 1.41 8.81 9.72
CA ASP A 148 2.50 8.93 10.71
C ASP A 148 2.28 8.11 12.00
N THR A 149 1.75 6.89 11.87
CA THR A 149 1.50 6.03 13.03
C THR A 149 2.77 5.35 13.56
N HIS A 150 3.79 5.20 12.71
CA HIS A 150 5.10 4.63 13.04
C HIS A 150 5.02 3.31 13.82
N ALA A 151 4.04 2.48 13.50
CA ALA A 151 3.77 1.19 14.13
C ALA A 151 3.62 1.26 15.68
N LYS A 152 3.21 2.41 16.23
CA LYS A 152 3.04 2.61 17.68
C LYS A 152 1.66 2.13 18.11
N ASN A 153 1.60 1.01 18.82
CA ASN A 153 0.33 0.42 19.27
C ASN A 153 -0.51 1.39 20.12
N ALA A 154 0.14 2.20 20.94
CA ALA A 154 -0.57 3.22 21.74
C ALA A 154 -1.35 4.25 20.91
N LEU A 155 -0.97 4.43 19.63
CA LEU A 155 -1.70 5.27 18.67
C LEU A 155 -2.67 4.44 17.83
N LEU A 156 -2.22 3.26 17.39
CA LEU A 156 -2.98 2.39 16.51
C LEU A 156 -4.23 1.82 17.18
N ASP A 157 -4.16 1.41 18.44
CA ASP A 157 -5.29 0.79 19.13
C ASP A 157 -6.53 1.71 19.21
N PRO A 158 -6.43 2.98 19.67
CA PRO A 158 -7.58 3.88 19.67
C PRO A 158 -8.02 4.28 18.24
N LEU A 159 -7.07 4.42 17.28
CA LEU A 159 -7.42 4.72 15.89
C LEU A 159 -8.20 3.57 15.25
N ILE A 160 -7.75 2.32 15.40
CA ILE A 160 -8.43 1.13 14.87
C ILE A 160 -9.81 0.98 15.52
N ALA A 161 -9.93 1.16 16.84
CA ALA A 161 -11.22 1.14 17.52
C ALA A 161 -12.18 2.18 16.94
N ARG A 162 -11.69 3.40 16.69
CA ARG A 162 -12.47 4.48 16.11
C ARG A 162 -12.88 4.19 14.65
N ILE A 163 -11.96 3.69 13.82
CA ILE A 163 -12.24 3.28 12.44
C ILE A 163 -13.32 2.20 12.40
N ASN A 164 -13.23 1.19 13.27
CA ASN A 164 -14.21 0.11 13.36
C ASN A 164 -15.59 0.64 13.80
N ALA A 165 -15.64 1.56 14.75
CA ALA A 165 -16.89 2.18 15.18
C ALA A 165 -17.55 3.05 14.11
N LEU A 166 -16.75 3.70 13.25
CA LEU A 166 -17.23 4.54 12.15
C LEU A 166 -17.68 3.72 10.93
N ALA A 167 -17.14 2.52 10.77
CA ALA A 167 -17.40 1.61 9.64
C ALA A 167 -17.38 2.34 8.27
N PRO A 168 -16.27 3.02 7.90
CA PRO A 168 -16.19 3.77 6.64
C PRO A 168 -16.24 2.83 5.44
N ASP A 169 -16.56 3.38 4.26
CA ASP A 169 -16.49 2.62 2.99
C ASP A 169 -15.05 2.23 2.66
N PHE A 170 -14.07 3.12 2.96
CA PHE A 170 -12.64 2.87 2.77
C PHE A 170 -11.83 3.45 3.92
N HIS A 171 -10.67 2.82 4.18
CA HIS A 171 -9.64 3.38 5.05
C HIS A 171 -8.38 3.66 4.23
N VAL A 172 -7.79 4.84 4.41
CA VAL A 172 -6.54 5.26 3.74
C VAL A 172 -5.41 5.27 4.77
N CYS A 173 -4.39 4.45 4.55
CA CYS A 173 -3.08 4.60 5.19
C CYS A 173 -2.23 5.53 4.32
N ASN A 174 -2.06 6.77 4.74
CA ASN A 174 -1.38 7.80 3.98
C ASN A 174 0.05 8.02 4.48
N GLY A 175 0.80 6.94 4.55
CA GLY A 175 2.23 6.91 4.77
C GLY A 175 2.72 6.96 6.21
N ASP A 176 4.00 6.64 6.35
CA ASP A 176 4.73 6.52 7.61
C ASP A 176 4.02 5.58 8.61
N ILE A 177 3.61 4.40 8.08
CA ILE A 177 3.03 3.35 8.92
C ILE A 177 4.08 2.69 9.81
N CYS A 178 5.37 2.86 9.49
CA CYS A 178 6.52 2.37 10.27
C CYS A 178 7.66 3.39 10.28
N ASP A 179 8.74 3.10 11.00
CA ASP A 179 10.02 3.82 10.89
C ASP A 179 10.89 3.25 9.77
N SER A 180 10.82 1.93 9.55
CA SER A 180 11.50 1.20 8.48
C SER A 180 11.05 -0.26 8.47
N PHE A 181 11.23 -0.96 7.35
CA PHE A 181 11.01 -2.41 7.24
C PHE A 181 12.33 -3.16 7.22
N ASN A 182 12.63 -3.94 8.26
CA ASN A 182 13.89 -4.66 8.40
C ASN A 182 13.75 -6.18 8.42
N SER A 183 12.52 -6.72 8.51
CA SER A 183 12.25 -8.17 8.43
C SER A 183 10.83 -8.44 7.89
N GLU A 184 10.59 -9.69 7.48
CA GLU A 184 9.26 -10.15 7.05
C GLU A 184 8.24 -10.14 8.20
N GLU A 185 8.66 -10.44 9.44
CA GLU A 185 7.81 -10.37 10.62
C GLU A 185 7.32 -8.94 10.88
N GLN A 186 8.21 -7.94 10.67
CA GLN A 186 7.81 -6.54 10.74
C GLN A 186 6.79 -6.19 9.66
N LEU A 187 6.98 -6.65 8.42
CA LEU A 187 6.01 -6.45 7.35
C LEU A 187 4.64 -7.02 7.71
N ALA A 188 4.58 -8.27 8.14
CA ALA A 188 3.33 -8.91 8.54
C ALA A 188 2.64 -8.14 9.67
N ARG A 189 3.39 -7.84 10.75
CA ARG A 189 2.88 -7.16 11.93
C ARG A 189 2.38 -5.75 11.63
N ILE A 190 3.12 -4.98 10.85
CA ILE A 190 2.80 -3.57 10.60
C ILE A 190 1.70 -3.43 9.56
N CYS A 191 1.76 -4.21 8.49
CA CYS A 191 0.84 -4.07 7.36
C CYS A 191 -0.46 -4.85 7.52
N LEU A 192 -0.40 -6.04 8.14
CA LEU A 192 -1.54 -6.96 8.16
C LEU A 192 -2.16 -7.12 9.55
N THR A 193 -1.38 -6.90 10.63
CA THR A 193 -1.86 -7.03 12.02
C THR A 193 -1.51 -5.81 12.88
N PRO A 194 -1.81 -4.57 12.42
CA PRO A 194 -1.45 -3.38 13.19
C PRO A 194 -2.19 -3.33 14.53
N GLY A 195 -1.53 -2.71 15.53
CA GLY A 195 -2.07 -2.60 16.89
C GLY A 195 -1.61 -3.73 17.81
N SER A 196 -2.12 -3.72 19.04
CA SER A 196 -1.74 -4.68 20.07
C SER A 196 -2.57 -5.96 20.06
N LYS A 197 -3.74 -5.96 19.39
CA LYS A 197 -4.63 -7.12 19.31
C LYS A 197 -4.37 -7.88 18.02
N PRO A 198 -3.65 -9.01 18.06
CA PRO A 198 -3.44 -9.83 16.89
C PRO A 198 -4.78 -10.34 16.35
N LEU A 199 -4.88 -10.49 15.05
CA LEU A 199 -6.07 -10.98 14.34
C LEU A 199 -7.34 -10.12 14.50
N SER A 200 -7.28 -8.93 15.12
CA SER A 200 -8.39 -7.98 15.05
C SER A 200 -8.46 -7.42 13.63
N GLY A 201 -9.47 -7.81 12.85
CA GLY A 201 -9.65 -7.33 11.49
C GLY A 201 -9.85 -5.82 11.46
N TRP A 202 -8.90 -5.07 10.92
CA TRP A 202 -9.04 -3.63 10.73
C TRP A 202 -9.45 -3.26 9.31
N ALA A 203 -9.23 -4.16 8.35
CA ALA A 203 -9.54 -3.99 6.94
C ALA A 203 -10.04 -5.29 6.30
N SER A 204 -10.74 -6.16 7.05
CA SER A 204 -11.34 -7.37 6.52
C SER A 204 -12.69 -7.13 5.85
N ASP A 205 -13.41 -6.09 6.25
CA ASP A 205 -14.75 -5.73 5.78
C ASP A 205 -14.80 -4.41 4.99
N ARG A 206 -13.68 -3.72 4.92
CA ARG A 206 -13.50 -2.45 4.17
C ARG A 206 -12.15 -2.41 3.49
N PRO A 207 -12.08 -1.94 2.24
CA PRO A 207 -10.82 -1.84 1.55
C PRO A 207 -9.88 -0.82 2.18
N LEU A 208 -8.62 -1.25 2.33
CA LEU A 208 -7.48 -0.42 2.67
C LEU A 208 -6.89 0.18 1.39
N LEU A 209 -6.73 1.49 1.36
CA LEU A 209 -6.01 2.23 0.34
C LEU A 209 -4.66 2.64 0.93
N TYR A 210 -3.58 2.22 0.31
CA TYR A 210 -2.23 2.50 0.80
C TYR A 210 -1.53 3.51 -0.09
N VAL A 211 -1.02 4.58 0.52
CA VAL A 211 -0.13 5.58 -0.07
C VAL A 211 1.16 5.54 0.74
N PRO A 212 2.31 5.16 0.17
CA PRO A 212 3.56 5.09 0.91
C PRO A 212 4.05 6.44 1.43
N GLY A 213 4.67 6.43 2.63
CA GLY A 213 5.44 7.54 3.18
C GLY A 213 6.93 7.35 2.99
N ASN A 214 7.71 8.36 3.37
CA ASN A 214 9.16 8.31 3.21
C ASN A 214 9.82 7.30 4.18
N HIS A 215 9.22 6.97 5.30
CA HIS A 215 9.67 5.91 6.17
C HIS A 215 9.35 4.51 5.64
N ASP A 216 8.28 4.36 4.87
CA ASP A 216 7.82 3.07 4.34
C ASP A 216 8.73 2.53 3.22
N VAL A 217 9.60 3.36 2.66
CA VAL A 217 10.59 2.97 1.64
C VAL A 217 11.98 2.75 2.23
N ARG A 218 12.12 2.77 3.57
CA ARG A 218 13.38 2.58 4.30
C ARG A 218 13.51 1.15 4.86
N GLY A 219 14.76 0.72 5.03
CA GLY A 219 15.10 -0.59 5.59
C GLY A 219 15.32 -1.64 4.51
N ARG A 220 16.04 -2.71 4.90
CA ARG A 220 16.49 -3.76 3.96
C ARG A 220 15.34 -4.56 3.33
N HIS A 221 14.17 -4.56 3.95
CA HIS A 221 12.96 -5.27 3.49
C HIS A 221 11.89 -4.32 2.90
N ALA A 222 12.17 -3.03 2.71
CA ALA A 222 11.21 -2.09 2.14
C ALA A 222 10.71 -2.51 0.75
N GLY A 223 11.57 -3.10 -0.09
CA GLY A 223 11.18 -3.65 -1.39
C GLY A 223 10.17 -4.79 -1.32
N ALA A 224 10.08 -5.48 -0.18
CA ALA A 224 9.14 -6.59 0.04
C ALA A 224 7.74 -6.12 0.50
N VAL A 225 7.51 -4.82 0.66
CA VAL A 225 6.19 -4.29 1.06
C VAL A 225 5.06 -4.74 0.13
N VAL A 226 5.38 -5.01 -1.13
CA VAL A 226 4.44 -5.53 -2.15
C VAL A 226 3.85 -6.91 -1.79
N LYS A 227 4.51 -7.68 -0.91
CA LYS A 227 3.99 -8.96 -0.41
C LYS A 227 2.78 -8.76 0.51
N ALA A 228 2.77 -7.68 1.29
CA ALA A 228 1.72 -7.37 2.27
C ALA A 228 0.74 -6.30 1.77
N MET A 229 1.26 -5.22 1.19
CA MET A 229 0.45 -4.15 0.62
C MET A 229 0.35 -4.34 -0.89
N SER A 230 -0.81 -4.81 -1.35
CA SER A 230 -1.04 -5.08 -2.78
C SER A 230 -0.92 -3.80 -3.61
N PRO A 231 -0.03 -3.76 -4.61
CA PRO A 231 0.02 -2.63 -5.53
C PRO A 231 -1.22 -2.61 -6.44
N TRP A 232 -1.56 -1.43 -6.92
CA TRP A 232 -2.57 -1.27 -7.95
C TRP A 232 -2.08 -1.85 -9.28
N PRO A 233 -2.95 -2.52 -10.05
CA PRO A 233 -2.53 -3.09 -11.32
C PRO A 233 -2.06 -2.00 -12.29
N LEU A 234 -1.08 -2.34 -13.11
CA LEU A 234 -0.62 -1.49 -14.20
C LEU A 234 -1.62 -1.52 -15.36
N ASP A 235 -1.79 -0.38 -16.00
CA ASP A 235 -2.44 -0.28 -17.29
C ASP A 235 -1.38 -0.39 -18.40
N PRO A 236 -1.69 -0.90 -19.61
CA PRO A 236 -0.72 -1.01 -20.70
C PRO A 236 -0.06 0.30 -21.12
N SER A 237 -0.69 1.44 -20.82
CA SER A 237 -0.19 2.79 -21.10
C SER A 237 0.62 3.39 -19.95
N ASP A 238 0.78 2.69 -18.83
CA ASP A 238 1.52 3.21 -17.69
C ASP A 238 3.03 3.30 -17.99
N PRO A 239 3.70 4.38 -17.58
CA PRO A 239 5.15 4.49 -17.69
C PRO A 239 5.87 3.33 -16.98
N PRO A 240 6.91 2.72 -17.59
CA PRO A 240 7.65 1.59 -16.97
C PRO A 240 8.21 1.91 -15.58
N ALA A 241 8.63 3.15 -15.33
CA ALA A 241 9.16 3.59 -14.04
C ALA A 241 8.13 3.56 -12.89
N LEU A 242 6.85 3.33 -13.16
CA LEU A 242 5.84 3.11 -12.12
C LEU A 242 5.92 1.72 -11.51
N ASN A 243 6.56 0.76 -12.16
CA ASN A 243 6.71 -0.58 -11.66
C ASN A 243 7.87 -0.64 -10.65
N ARG A 244 7.56 -0.59 -9.36
CA ARG A 244 8.56 -0.62 -8.28
C ARG A 244 9.10 -2.00 -7.95
N SER A 245 8.54 -3.06 -8.50
CA SER A 245 8.94 -4.43 -8.20
C SER A 245 9.18 -5.24 -9.45
N ALA A 246 10.32 -5.92 -9.52
CA ALA A 246 10.61 -6.89 -10.57
C ALA A 246 9.74 -8.16 -10.45
N HIS A 247 9.19 -8.45 -9.26
CA HIS A 247 8.47 -9.69 -8.98
C HIS A 247 6.95 -9.52 -9.08
N ILE A 248 6.42 -8.37 -8.63
CA ILE A 248 4.98 -8.09 -8.63
C ILE A 248 4.74 -6.79 -9.38
N ALA A 249 4.19 -6.89 -10.59
CA ALA A 249 3.86 -5.73 -11.40
C ALA A 249 2.75 -4.91 -10.75
N GLY A 250 2.99 -3.61 -10.57
CA GLY A 250 2.02 -2.71 -9.99
C GLY A 250 2.61 -1.36 -9.59
N ARG A 251 1.72 -0.46 -9.18
CA ARG A 251 2.06 0.89 -8.72
C ARG A 251 1.36 1.22 -7.42
N TYR A 252 1.88 2.20 -6.67
CA TYR A 252 1.20 2.72 -5.48
C TYR A 252 0.45 4.05 -5.72
N CYS A 253 0.61 4.67 -6.89
CA CYS A 253 -0.29 5.74 -7.28
C CYS A 253 -1.60 5.17 -7.86
N PHE A 254 -2.73 5.83 -7.57
CA PHE A 254 -4.04 5.38 -8.02
C PHE A 254 -5.03 6.51 -8.25
N ALA A 255 -6.05 6.25 -9.04
CA ALA A 255 -7.23 7.08 -9.20
C ALA A 255 -8.46 6.22 -8.92
N LEU A 256 -9.22 6.58 -7.90
CA LEU A 256 -10.41 5.87 -7.46
C LEU A 256 -11.63 6.79 -7.57
N ARG A 257 -12.72 6.29 -8.15
CA ARG A 257 -14.03 6.93 -8.13
C ARG A 257 -14.99 6.14 -7.26
N HIS A 258 -15.59 6.79 -6.27
CA HIS A 258 -16.72 6.23 -5.53
C HIS A 258 -17.74 7.33 -5.26
N GLY A 259 -18.95 7.14 -5.76
CA GLY A 259 -20.03 8.13 -5.62
C GLY A 259 -19.59 9.55 -6.01
N PRO A 260 -19.78 10.54 -5.14
CA PRO A 260 -19.45 11.94 -5.43
C PRO A 260 -17.94 12.25 -5.42
N LEU A 261 -17.07 11.33 -5.01
CA LEU A 261 -15.65 11.58 -4.79
C LEU A 261 -14.76 10.88 -5.80
N ALA A 262 -13.84 11.63 -6.41
CA ALA A 262 -12.62 11.10 -7.03
C ALA A 262 -11.43 11.32 -6.08
N LEU A 263 -10.69 10.26 -5.78
CA LEU A 263 -9.50 10.26 -4.94
C LEU A 263 -8.29 9.87 -5.77
N ILE A 264 -7.28 10.74 -5.80
CA ILE A 264 -5.96 10.46 -6.39
C ILE A 264 -4.99 10.14 -5.24
N GLY A 265 -4.37 8.98 -5.27
CA GLY A 265 -3.24 8.64 -4.40
C GLY A 265 -1.92 8.84 -5.14
N LEU A 266 -0.95 9.52 -4.52
CA LEU A 266 0.38 9.78 -5.09
C LEU A 266 1.47 9.34 -4.10
N ASP A 267 2.40 8.54 -4.58
CA ASP A 267 3.53 8.05 -3.80
C ASP A 267 4.69 9.03 -3.86
N THR A 268 4.91 9.74 -2.77
CA THR A 268 5.96 10.76 -2.68
C THR A 268 7.37 10.18 -2.59
N GLY A 269 7.52 8.90 -2.28
CA GLY A 269 8.84 8.33 -1.97
C GLY A 269 9.52 9.10 -0.83
N GLU A 270 10.81 9.37 -0.98
CA GLU A 270 11.64 10.05 0.03
C GLU A 270 11.55 11.58 -0.05
N ASP A 271 11.85 12.22 1.08
CA ASP A 271 11.88 13.67 1.26
C ASP A 271 13.21 14.34 0.85
N LYS A 272 14.18 13.54 0.40
CA LYS A 272 15.52 13.98 -0.02
C LYS A 272 15.73 13.73 -1.51
N PRO A 273 16.60 14.52 -2.18
CA PRO A 273 16.99 14.25 -3.57
C PRO A 273 17.73 12.92 -3.68
N ASP A 274 17.61 12.24 -4.82
CA ASP A 274 18.19 10.92 -5.05
C ASP A 274 19.71 10.90 -4.83
N ARG A 275 20.40 12.01 -5.13
CA ARG A 275 21.85 12.17 -4.89
C ARG A 275 22.25 12.34 -3.42
N HIS A 276 21.30 12.34 -2.48
CA HIS A 276 21.61 12.52 -1.06
C HIS A 276 22.48 11.35 -0.55
N PRO A 277 23.62 11.61 0.15
CA PRO A 277 24.56 10.57 0.56
C PRO A 277 23.95 9.45 1.40
N ALA A 278 22.88 9.74 2.16
CA ALA A 278 22.20 8.74 2.98
C ALA A 278 21.62 7.57 2.17
N PHE A 279 21.39 7.73 0.87
CA PHE A 279 20.84 6.67 0.03
C PHE A 279 21.88 5.77 -0.61
N ALA A 280 23.16 6.15 -0.55
CA ALA A 280 24.26 5.35 -1.16
C ALA A 280 23.98 4.92 -2.61
N GLY A 281 23.26 5.75 -3.40
CA GLY A 281 22.90 5.44 -4.79
C GLY A 281 21.69 4.49 -4.94
N LEU A 282 20.94 4.21 -3.87
CA LEU A 282 19.77 3.32 -3.88
C LEU A 282 18.43 4.04 -4.08
N ALA A 283 18.46 5.31 -4.48
CA ALA A 283 17.27 6.13 -4.71
C ALA A 283 17.07 6.44 -6.20
N ASP A 284 15.82 6.36 -6.66
CA ASP A 284 15.37 6.73 -8.02
C ASP A 284 13.96 7.37 -7.94
N TYR A 285 13.71 8.14 -6.87
CA TYR A 285 12.39 8.70 -6.59
C TYR A 285 12.04 9.89 -7.48
N GLU A 286 13.05 10.61 -7.99
CA GLU A 286 12.81 11.75 -8.87
C GLU A 286 12.22 11.30 -10.21
N ASP A 287 12.79 10.25 -10.83
CA ASP A 287 12.25 9.65 -12.05
C ASP A 287 10.90 8.98 -11.80
N TYR A 288 10.74 8.31 -10.68
CA TYR A 288 9.47 7.73 -10.27
C TYR A 288 8.36 8.77 -10.12
N ARG A 289 8.65 9.94 -9.51
CA ARG A 289 7.68 11.04 -9.43
C ARG A 289 7.35 11.62 -10.80
N ARG A 290 8.33 11.77 -11.70
CA ARG A 290 8.11 12.18 -13.11
C ARG A 290 7.21 11.19 -13.86
N ALA A 291 7.42 9.91 -13.67
CA ALA A 291 6.55 8.87 -14.23
C ALA A 291 5.10 8.97 -13.68
N GLN A 292 4.95 9.22 -12.38
CA GLN A 292 3.64 9.49 -11.81
C GLN A 292 2.98 10.75 -12.39
N THR A 293 3.76 11.79 -12.73
CA THR A 293 3.22 12.99 -13.39
C THR A 293 2.61 12.66 -14.76
N GLN A 294 3.27 11.81 -15.54
CA GLN A 294 2.75 11.37 -16.84
C GLN A 294 1.44 10.57 -16.65
N TRP A 295 1.44 9.64 -15.73
CA TRP A 295 0.26 8.86 -15.36
C TRP A 295 -0.88 9.77 -14.84
N LEU A 296 -0.59 10.71 -13.94
CA LEU A 296 -1.56 11.62 -13.33
C LEU A 296 -2.29 12.44 -14.40
N LYS A 297 -1.56 13.00 -15.37
CA LYS A 297 -2.16 13.75 -16.48
C LYS A 297 -3.16 12.92 -17.30
N THR A 298 -2.92 11.63 -17.40
CA THR A 298 -3.84 10.68 -18.06
C THR A 298 -5.01 10.33 -17.16
N ALA A 299 -4.74 10.03 -15.89
CA ALA A 299 -5.77 9.67 -14.91
C ALA A 299 -6.80 10.79 -14.70
N LEU A 300 -6.34 12.05 -14.63
CA LEU A 300 -7.23 13.21 -14.46
C LEU A 300 -8.14 13.48 -15.67
N LYS A 301 -7.85 12.92 -16.84
CA LYS A 301 -8.69 13.03 -18.04
C LYS A 301 -9.75 11.94 -18.14
N ARG A 302 -9.65 10.86 -17.32
CA ARG A 302 -10.63 9.77 -17.32
C ARG A 302 -12.03 10.32 -17.04
N PRO A 303 -13.06 9.93 -17.83
CA PRO A 303 -14.42 10.48 -17.69
C PRO A 303 -14.97 10.36 -16.27
N GLU A 304 -14.76 9.20 -15.62
CA GLU A 304 -15.23 8.95 -14.26
C GLU A 304 -14.54 9.83 -13.22
N ILE A 305 -13.27 10.19 -13.42
CA ILE A 305 -12.55 11.10 -12.51
C ILE A 305 -12.98 12.55 -12.75
N LYS A 306 -13.03 12.97 -14.02
CA LYS A 306 -13.39 14.33 -14.41
C LYS A 306 -14.82 14.69 -14.05
N SER A 307 -15.76 13.75 -14.08
CA SER A 307 -17.18 13.98 -13.75
C SER A 307 -17.48 14.01 -12.26
N ALA A 308 -16.50 13.75 -11.39
CA ALA A 308 -16.70 13.73 -9.95
C ALA A 308 -17.11 15.12 -9.43
N PRO A 309 -18.16 15.23 -8.59
CA PRO A 309 -18.47 16.47 -7.86
C PRO A 309 -17.28 17.02 -7.07
N PHE A 310 -16.48 16.13 -6.49
CA PHE A 310 -15.28 16.49 -5.72
C PHE A 310 -14.09 15.64 -6.16
N LEU A 311 -12.99 16.32 -6.50
CA LEU A 311 -11.67 15.73 -6.73
C LEU A 311 -10.78 16.10 -5.56
N ILE A 312 -10.16 15.12 -4.91
CA ILE A 312 -9.13 15.30 -3.88
C ILE A 312 -7.91 14.43 -4.16
N ALA A 313 -6.79 14.78 -3.55
CA ALA A 313 -5.59 13.98 -3.59
C ALA A 313 -5.13 13.59 -2.18
N ALA A 314 -4.46 12.45 -2.07
CA ALA A 314 -3.74 12.00 -0.89
C ALA A 314 -2.28 11.73 -1.29
N CYS A 315 -1.34 12.29 -0.57
CA CYS A 315 0.08 12.03 -0.69
C CYS A 315 0.74 12.26 0.67
N HIS A 316 1.73 11.45 1.02
CA HIS A 316 2.29 11.53 2.36
C HIS A 316 3.00 12.86 2.62
N ILE A 317 3.96 13.25 1.78
CA ILE A 317 4.67 14.52 1.90
C ILE A 317 3.79 15.63 1.32
N PRO A 318 3.52 16.71 2.08
CA PRO A 318 2.71 17.83 1.61
C PRO A 318 3.29 18.48 0.36
N LEU A 319 2.43 18.90 -0.58
CA LEU A 319 2.87 19.64 -1.76
C LEU A 319 3.05 21.14 -1.47
N ARG A 320 2.68 21.59 -0.28
CA ARG A 320 2.86 22.96 0.17
C ARG A 320 3.64 22.98 1.47
N GLY A 321 4.83 23.63 1.44
CA GLY A 321 5.62 23.94 2.63
C GLY A 321 4.99 25.02 3.50
N LEU A 322 5.51 25.22 4.71
CA LEU A 322 5.12 26.32 5.57
C LEU A 322 5.97 27.56 5.24
N LYS A 323 5.32 28.70 4.95
CA LYS A 323 6.03 29.97 4.77
C LYS A 323 6.79 30.35 6.04
N GLY A 324 8.07 30.72 5.90
CA GLY A 324 8.90 31.22 7.01
C GLY A 324 9.35 30.20 8.02
N GLN A 325 9.02 28.92 7.85
CA GLN A 325 9.59 27.86 8.68
C GLN A 325 10.77 27.20 7.95
N ASN A 326 11.94 27.45 8.48
CA ASN A 326 13.06 26.53 8.30
C ASN A 326 12.71 25.31 9.15
N ASP A 327 12.05 24.31 8.54
CA ASP A 327 11.55 23.12 9.24
C ASP A 327 12.67 22.14 9.61
N GLY A 328 13.92 22.58 9.52
CA GLY A 328 15.11 21.77 9.76
C GLY A 328 15.37 20.70 8.72
N GLN A 329 14.49 20.65 7.71
CA GLN A 329 14.51 19.65 6.63
C GLN A 329 14.81 20.30 5.26
N THR A 330 15.36 21.51 5.27
CA THR A 330 15.89 22.15 4.06
C THR A 330 17.11 21.34 3.62
N LEU A 331 16.91 20.50 2.63
CA LEU A 331 17.92 19.57 2.17
C LEU A 331 18.74 20.24 1.07
N LYS A 332 20.04 19.98 1.05
CA LYS A 332 20.88 20.39 -0.06
C LYS A 332 20.29 19.85 -1.37
N GLY A 333 19.70 20.74 -2.17
CA GLY A 333 19.14 20.42 -3.47
C GLY A 333 17.64 20.60 -3.64
N TYR A 334 16.87 20.72 -2.54
CA TYR A 334 15.49 21.16 -2.59
C TYR A 334 15.30 22.42 -1.73
N ALA A 335 14.39 23.31 -2.15
CA ALA A 335 14.03 24.49 -1.37
C ALA A 335 13.23 24.11 -0.10
N SER A 336 12.60 22.94 -0.10
CA SER A 336 11.86 22.35 1.02
C SER A 336 11.67 20.86 0.78
N TYR A 337 11.21 20.10 1.81
CA TYR A 337 10.79 18.70 1.67
C TYR A 337 9.71 18.49 0.60
N SER A 338 8.86 19.51 0.34
CA SER A 338 7.82 19.48 -0.69
C SER A 338 8.32 19.71 -2.12
N GLY A 339 9.56 20.15 -2.29
CA GLY A 339 10.04 20.82 -3.50
C GLY A 339 9.79 20.05 -4.79
N HIS A 340 10.23 18.80 -4.90
CA HIS A 340 10.06 18.05 -6.14
C HIS A 340 8.59 17.63 -6.37
N GLY A 341 7.89 17.14 -5.35
CA GLY A 341 6.47 16.80 -5.46
C GLY A 341 5.60 18.00 -5.81
N GLN A 342 5.89 19.18 -5.23
CA GLN A 342 5.20 20.44 -5.57
C GLN A 342 5.38 20.79 -7.06
N THR A 343 6.61 20.73 -7.55
CA THR A 343 6.94 21.03 -8.97
C THR A 343 6.20 20.09 -9.92
N GLU A 344 6.15 18.81 -9.58
CA GLU A 344 5.60 17.79 -10.45
C GLU A 344 4.05 17.77 -10.47
N TRP A 345 3.39 17.96 -9.33
CA TRP A 345 1.97 17.59 -9.18
C TRP A 345 1.03 18.74 -8.85
N LEU A 346 1.51 19.86 -8.26
CA LEU A 346 0.61 20.92 -7.82
C LEU A 346 -0.17 21.53 -8.99
N LYS A 347 0.52 21.86 -10.08
CA LYS A 347 -0.14 22.46 -11.25
C LYS A 347 -1.13 21.51 -11.93
N PRO A 348 -0.82 20.24 -12.26
CA PRO A 348 -1.80 19.30 -12.81
C PRO A 348 -3.04 19.12 -11.94
N LEU A 349 -2.89 19.08 -10.61
CA LEU A 349 -4.01 18.96 -9.67
C LEU A 349 -4.85 20.24 -9.64
N ALA A 350 -4.21 21.42 -9.66
CA ALA A 350 -4.89 22.71 -9.69
C ALA A 350 -5.69 22.88 -10.99
N ASP A 351 -5.09 22.60 -12.14
CA ASP A 351 -5.74 22.66 -13.45
C ASP A 351 -6.97 21.73 -13.52
N ALA A 352 -6.92 20.58 -12.83
CA ALA A 352 -8.04 19.64 -12.71
C ALA A 352 -9.06 20.05 -11.64
N LYS A 353 -8.91 21.21 -10.99
CA LYS A 353 -9.78 21.73 -9.91
C LYS A 353 -9.82 20.80 -8.68
N CYS A 354 -8.70 20.19 -8.35
CA CYS A 354 -8.55 19.46 -7.10
C CYS A 354 -8.90 20.38 -5.92
N ARG A 355 -9.77 19.93 -5.03
CA ARG A 355 -10.30 20.77 -3.94
C ARG A 355 -9.39 20.76 -2.71
N MET A 356 -8.74 19.63 -2.42
CA MET A 356 -7.80 19.50 -1.30
C MET A 356 -6.75 18.42 -1.55
N ILE A 357 -5.62 18.58 -0.90
CA ILE A 357 -4.55 17.59 -0.79
C ILE A 357 -4.45 17.22 0.68
N ILE A 358 -4.51 15.91 0.98
CA ILE A 358 -4.42 15.38 2.35
C ILE A 358 -3.05 14.74 2.51
N SER A 359 -2.31 15.14 3.53
CA SER A 359 -0.93 14.71 3.78
C SER A 359 -0.65 14.48 5.27
N GLY A 360 0.52 13.93 5.57
CA GLY A 360 1.08 13.74 6.90
C GLY A 360 2.45 14.42 7.06
N HIS A 361 3.49 13.61 7.39
CA HIS A 361 4.90 13.94 7.37
C HIS A 361 5.36 14.99 8.41
N THR A 362 4.66 16.11 8.53
CA THR A 362 5.09 17.22 9.41
C THR A 362 4.66 17.06 10.85
N HIS A 363 3.85 16.07 11.17
CA HIS A 363 3.33 15.78 12.52
C HIS A 363 2.63 16.98 13.20
N ARG A 364 2.09 17.92 12.39
CA ARG A 364 1.43 19.14 12.88
C ARG A 364 0.06 19.27 12.20
N PRO A 365 -0.99 18.67 12.78
CA PRO A 365 -2.34 18.69 12.20
C PRO A 365 -2.83 20.11 11.98
N ARG A 366 -3.31 20.40 10.75
CA ARG A 366 -3.81 21.73 10.37
C ARG A 366 -4.53 21.69 9.04
N ILE A 367 -5.26 22.76 8.76
CA ILE A 367 -5.84 23.06 7.45
C ILE A 367 -5.28 24.42 6.96
N GLN A 368 -4.57 24.40 5.84
CA GLN A 368 -4.08 25.58 5.14
C GLN A 368 -5.05 25.92 4.00
N LYS A 369 -5.61 27.13 4.03
CA LYS A 369 -6.51 27.61 2.99
C LYS A 369 -5.74 27.89 1.69
N PRO A 370 -6.42 27.83 0.52
CA PRO A 370 -5.85 28.30 -0.73
C PRO A 370 -5.31 29.74 -0.63
N ASP A 371 -4.22 29.99 -1.33
CA ASP A 371 -3.66 31.32 -1.56
C ASP A 371 -3.02 31.39 -2.97
N ASP A 372 -2.36 32.50 -3.29
CA ASP A 372 -1.77 32.76 -4.63
C ASP A 372 -0.70 31.71 -5.02
N ASP A 373 0.03 31.15 -4.02
CA ASP A 373 1.07 30.14 -4.27
C ASP A 373 0.49 28.72 -4.39
N CYS A 374 -0.67 28.47 -3.78
CA CYS A 374 -1.32 27.16 -3.81
C CYS A 374 -2.85 27.30 -3.78
N PRO A 375 -3.52 27.15 -4.93
CA PRO A 375 -4.97 27.33 -5.05
C PRO A 375 -5.78 26.14 -4.50
N ILE A 376 -5.16 25.21 -3.76
CA ILE A 376 -5.75 23.99 -3.24
C ILE A 376 -5.62 24.00 -1.71
N TYR A 377 -6.67 23.54 -0.98
CA TYR A 377 -6.54 23.31 0.44
C TYR A 377 -5.46 22.26 0.72
N GLN A 378 -4.51 22.54 1.61
CA GLN A 378 -3.58 21.55 2.14
C GLN A 378 -4.04 21.14 3.54
N VAL A 379 -4.44 19.90 3.69
CA VAL A 379 -4.82 19.29 4.98
C VAL A 379 -3.68 18.42 5.47
N ILE A 380 -3.23 18.64 6.68
CA ILE A 380 -2.22 17.80 7.34
C ILE A 380 -2.90 17.06 8.48
N GLY A 381 -2.79 15.76 8.46
CA GLY A 381 -3.21 14.87 9.55
C GLY A 381 -2.03 14.13 10.16
N GLY A 382 -2.30 13.36 11.20
CA GLY A 382 -1.34 12.45 11.79
C GLY A 382 -0.26 13.07 12.65
N GLY A 383 0.56 12.20 13.18
CA GLY A 383 1.71 12.50 14.00
C GLY A 383 2.06 11.33 14.91
N SER A 384 3.35 11.18 15.18
CA SER A 384 3.91 10.03 15.90
C SER A 384 3.83 10.11 17.43
N ARG A 385 3.07 11.07 17.98
CA ARG A 385 2.86 11.27 19.43
C ARG A 385 1.37 11.35 19.73
N ALA A 386 0.97 10.96 20.93
CA ALA A 386 -0.45 11.02 21.34
C ALA A 386 -1.05 12.44 21.20
N SER A 387 -0.26 13.50 21.42
CA SER A 387 -0.69 14.89 21.27
C SER A 387 -0.85 15.38 19.83
N SER A 388 -0.34 14.62 18.84
CA SER A 388 -0.40 14.99 17.41
C SER A 388 -1.03 13.91 16.54
N ALA A 389 -1.23 12.70 17.06
CA ALA A 389 -1.90 11.63 16.33
C ALA A 389 -3.37 11.99 16.09
N THR A 390 -3.86 11.80 14.86
CA THR A 390 -5.23 12.16 14.47
C THR A 390 -5.83 11.15 13.52
N LEU A 391 -7.15 11.12 13.50
CA LEU A 391 -7.95 10.50 12.45
C LEU A 391 -8.57 11.60 11.59
N VAL A 392 -8.31 11.58 10.30
CA VAL A 392 -9.03 12.42 9.35
C VAL A 392 -10.25 11.64 8.87
N ARG A 393 -11.44 12.23 9.02
CA ARG A 393 -12.71 11.71 8.51
C ARG A 393 -13.15 12.54 7.33
N LEU A 394 -13.63 11.91 6.28
CA LEU A 394 -14.21 12.58 5.15
C LEU A 394 -15.55 11.92 4.81
N GLN A 395 -16.55 12.74 4.57
CA GLN A 395 -17.86 12.33 4.09
C GLN A 395 -18.26 13.24 2.93
N ALA A 396 -18.81 12.67 1.86
CA ALA A 396 -19.31 13.46 0.75
C ALA A 396 -20.62 12.87 0.20
N ASP A 397 -21.48 13.78 -0.24
CA ASP A 397 -22.62 13.55 -1.10
C ASP A 397 -22.53 14.46 -2.33
N ASN A 398 -23.49 14.45 -3.22
CA ASN A 398 -23.46 15.25 -4.44
C ASN A 398 -23.50 16.78 -4.22
N ALA A 399 -23.82 17.25 -3.02
CA ALA A 399 -23.94 18.67 -2.69
C ALA A 399 -22.76 19.21 -1.89
N LYS A 400 -22.19 18.40 -1.00
CA LYS A 400 -21.14 18.83 -0.08
C LYS A 400 -20.12 17.73 0.20
N LEU A 401 -18.90 18.16 0.55
CA LEU A 401 -17.84 17.37 1.13
C LEU A 401 -17.49 17.96 2.48
N GLN A 402 -17.51 17.12 3.51
CA GLN A 402 -17.14 17.48 4.87
C GLN A 402 -15.90 16.68 5.30
N LEU A 403 -14.88 17.39 5.75
CA LEU A 403 -13.69 16.82 6.36
C LEU A 403 -13.63 17.24 7.82
N THR A 404 -13.28 16.31 8.70
CA THR A 404 -13.07 16.52 10.13
C THR A 404 -11.75 15.88 10.54
N ILE A 405 -10.93 16.59 11.30
CA ILE A 405 -9.74 16.02 11.95
C ILE A 405 -10.09 15.82 13.43
N GLU A 406 -9.97 14.58 13.89
CA GLU A 406 -10.22 14.17 15.27
C GLU A 406 -8.91 13.76 15.95
N ASP A 407 -8.76 14.06 17.26
CA ASP A 407 -7.71 13.50 18.10
C ASP A 407 -8.00 12.04 18.52
N LEU A 408 -7.11 11.43 19.32
CA LEU A 408 -7.26 10.04 19.78
C LEU A 408 -8.48 9.83 20.72
N GLN A 409 -9.06 10.89 21.29
CA GLN A 409 -10.26 10.88 22.10
C GLN A 409 -11.52 11.14 21.28
N ALA A 410 -11.40 11.12 19.93
CA ALA A 410 -12.48 11.45 19.00
C ALA A 410 -13.01 12.91 19.11
N LYS A 411 -12.25 13.81 19.75
CA LYS A 411 -12.58 15.22 19.80
C LYS A 411 -12.20 15.88 18.47
N GLN A 412 -13.15 16.60 17.89
CA GLN A 412 -12.91 17.39 16.68
C GLN A 412 -11.95 18.54 16.98
N ILE A 413 -10.83 18.62 16.24
CA ILE A 413 -9.87 19.72 16.34
C ILE A 413 -9.92 20.65 15.13
N HIS A 414 -10.28 20.15 13.96
CA HIS A 414 -10.48 20.94 12.75
C HIS A 414 -11.67 20.42 11.94
N GLN A 415 -12.30 21.34 11.17
CA GLN A 415 -13.35 20.98 10.22
C GLN A 415 -13.25 21.83 8.96
N LEU A 416 -13.59 21.25 7.82
CA LEU A 416 -13.73 21.93 6.54
C LEU A 416 -14.99 21.40 5.85
N VAL A 417 -15.82 22.31 5.35
CA VAL A 417 -16.98 21.97 4.52
C VAL A 417 -16.83 22.66 3.17
N LEU A 418 -16.87 21.90 2.10
CA LEU A 418 -16.82 22.40 0.73
C LEU A 418 -18.16 22.09 0.06
N LYS A 419 -18.78 23.10 -0.52
CA LYS A 419 -19.94 22.94 -1.41
C LYS A 419 -19.46 22.64 -2.83
N ARG A 420 -20.29 21.97 -3.60
CA ARG A 420 -20.07 21.67 -5.01
C ARG A 420 -19.85 22.95 -5.80
#